data_6d3062a22d40eb7955f2a56ad5848777
#
_entry.id   6d3062a22d40eb7955f2a56ad5848777
#
_cell.length_a   1.000
_cell.length_b   1.000
_cell.length_c   1.000
_cell.angle_alpha   90.00
_cell.angle_beta   90.00
_cell.angle_gamma   90.00
#
_symmetry.space_group_name_H-M   'P 1'
#
loop_
_entity.id
_entity.type
_entity.pdbx_description
1 polymer ?
#
loop_
_entity_poly.entity_id
_entity_poly.type
_entity_poly.pdbx_seq_one_letter_code
_entity_poly.pdbx_strand_id
1 'polypeptide(L)'
;MSTSLADWFATPLGQYLLAREQMYFDQTVADIFGFYALQIGLPEARFLTQSRIPQRFTVDYDPPAEVIADPHWLPFPENSIDLIVMPHALEFTDDPHQMLREAYRVIRPEG
;
A
#
# COMPACT_ATOMS: atom_id res chain seq x y z
N MET A 1 -16.12 -4.61 -19.55
CA MET A 1 -14.65 -4.49 -19.50
C MET A 1 -14.26 -3.87 -18.18
N SER A 2 -13.41 -4.53 -17.44
CA SER A 2 -12.98 -4.02 -16.15
C SER A 2 -11.90 -2.95 -16.33
N THR A 3 -12.04 -1.84 -15.65
CA THR A 3 -11.03 -0.79 -15.61
C THR A 3 -10.14 -1.04 -14.42
N SER A 4 -8.82 -0.95 -14.59
CA SER A 4 -7.91 -1.11 -13.46
C SER A 4 -8.05 0.07 -12.49
N LEU A 5 -7.63 -0.11 -11.25
CA LEU A 5 -7.62 0.94 -10.26
C LEU A 5 -6.75 2.11 -10.72
N ALA A 6 -5.58 1.82 -11.28
CA ALA A 6 -4.68 2.85 -11.80
C ALA A 6 -5.34 3.65 -12.94
N ASP A 7 -6.04 2.96 -13.84
CA ASP A 7 -6.74 3.63 -14.94
C ASP A 7 -7.82 4.58 -14.44
N TRP A 8 -8.60 4.16 -13.44
CA TRP A 8 -9.63 5.01 -12.86
C TRP A 8 -9.02 6.25 -12.22
N PHE A 9 -7.93 6.12 -11.47
CA PHE A 9 -7.27 7.26 -10.83
C PHE A 9 -6.55 8.17 -11.83
N ALA A 10 -6.40 7.76 -13.09
CA ALA A 10 -5.89 8.64 -14.14
C ALA A 10 -6.95 9.62 -14.64
N THR A 11 -8.24 9.43 -14.33
CA THR A 11 -9.29 10.37 -14.68
C THR A 11 -9.19 11.66 -13.85
N PRO A 12 -9.79 12.80 -14.32
CA PRO A 12 -9.76 14.04 -13.54
C PRO A 12 -10.35 13.89 -12.13
N LEU A 13 -11.46 13.18 -11.97
CA LEU A 13 -12.06 12.93 -10.66
C LEU A 13 -11.14 12.05 -9.81
N GLY A 14 -10.58 11.01 -10.42
CA GLY A 14 -9.66 10.12 -9.72
C GLY A 14 -8.42 10.85 -9.24
N GLN A 15 -7.86 11.76 -10.06
CA GLN A 15 -6.70 12.56 -9.67
C GLN A 15 -7.01 13.51 -8.49
N TYR A 16 -8.20 14.10 -8.49
CA TYR A 16 -8.62 14.95 -7.38
C TYR A 16 -8.70 14.16 -6.07
N LEU A 17 -9.36 13.02 -6.09
CA LEU A 17 -9.48 12.17 -4.91
C LEU A 17 -8.13 11.64 -4.44
N LEU A 18 -7.27 11.25 -5.38
CA LEU A 18 -5.94 10.74 -5.06
C LEU A 18 -5.09 11.82 -4.37
N ALA A 19 -5.16 13.06 -4.85
CA ALA A 19 -4.42 14.16 -4.22
C ALA A 19 -4.87 14.39 -2.78
N ARG A 20 -6.17 14.34 -2.51
CA ARG A 20 -6.70 14.51 -1.16
C ARG A 20 -6.28 13.34 -0.25
N GLU A 21 -6.32 12.13 -0.75
CA GLU A 21 -5.89 10.95 0.01
C GLU A 21 -4.39 11.00 0.29
N GLN A 22 -3.59 11.46 -0.67
CA GLN A 22 -2.16 11.62 -0.49
C GLN A 22 -1.86 12.55 0.69
N MET A 23 -2.57 13.68 0.79
CA MET A 23 -2.41 14.60 1.92
C MET A 23 -2.73 13.93 3.25
N TYR A 24 -3.81 13.15 3.30
CA TYR A 24 -4.18 12.42 4.50
C TYR A 24 -3.11 11.41 4.91
N PHE A 25 -2.62 10.61 3.96
CA PHE A 25 -1.57 9.64 4.23
C PHE A 25 -0.28 10.31 4.64
N ASP A 26 0.11 11.41 4.00
CA ASP A 26 1.32 12.15 4.35
C ASP A 26 1.29 12.59 5.82
N GLN A 27 0.15 13.10 6.27
CA GLN A 27 -0.01 13.51 7.66
C GLN A 27 -0.02 12.33 8.63
N THR A 28 -0.68 11.24 8.24
CA THR A 28 -0.84 10.08 9.11
C THR A 28 0.47 9.31 9.29
N VAL A 29 1.25 9.11 8.21
CA VAL A 29 2.46 8.29 8.26
C VAL A 29 3.68 9.04 8.77
N ALA A 30 3.66 10.39 8.79
CA ALA A 30 4.83 11.19 9.13
C ALA A 30 5.37 10.93 10.54
N ASP A 31 4.50 10.54 11.47
CA ASP A 31 4.86 10.32 12.88
C ASP A 31 5.04 8.85 13.25
N ILE A 32 4.95 7.94 12.29
CA ILE A 32 5.11 6.50 12.55
C ILE A 32 6.58 6.12 12.38
N PHE A 33 7.14 5.42 13.37
CA PHE A 33 8.54 5.01 13.38
C PHE A 33 8.66 3.51 13.15
N GLY A 34 9.83 3.09 12.64
CA GLY A 34 10.13 1.68 12.40
C GLY A 34 11.23 1.54 11.37
N PHE A 35 11.44 0.31 10.89
CA PHE A 35 12.49 0.00 9.91
C PHE A 35 11.93 -0.26 8.51
N TYR A 36 10.74 -0.84 8.40
CA TYR A 36 10.18 -1.27 7.12
C TYR A 36 8.73 -0.83 6.97
N ALA A 37 8.40 -0.29 5.81
CA ALA A 37 7.04 0.11 5.45
C ALA A 37 6.67 -0.44 4.09
N LEU A 38 5.42 -0.89 3.94
CA LEU A 38 4.89 -1.39 2.69
C LEU A 38 3.71 -0.54 2.23
N GLN A 39 3.66 -0.30 0.92
CA GLN A 39 2.46 0.17 0.24
C GLN A 39 1.94 -0.97 -0.63
N ILE A 40 0.72 -1.41 -0.40
CA ILE A 40 0.08 -2.45 -1.19
C ILE A 40 -0.89 -1.79 -2.16
N GLY A 41 -0.64 -1.96 -3.46
CA GLY A 41 -1.45 -1.38 -4.51
C GLY A 41 -1.09 0.06 -4.85
N LEU A 42 -1.57 0.54 -5.98
CA LEU A 42 -1.35 1.89 -6.51
C LEU A 42 0.12 2.31 -6.49
N PRO A 43 1.05 1.53 -7.08
CA PRO A 43 2.48 1.86 -7.01
C PRO A 43 2.83 3.16 -7.75
N GLU A 44 1.95 3.67 -8.61
CA GLU A 44 2.10 4.94 -9.28
C GLU A 44 1.95 6.14 -8.33
N ALA A 45 1.29 5.94 -7.19
CA ALA A 45 1.11 6.95 -6.15
C ALA A 45 2.04 6.66 -4.98
N ARG A 46 2.64 7.71 -4.39
CA ARG A 46 3.67 7.54 -3.37
C ARG A 46 3.12 7.93 -1.99
N PHE A 47 2.36 7.02 -1.39
CA PHE A 47 1.73 7.26 -0.10
C PHE A 47 2.71 7.24 1.08
N LEU A 48 3.92 6.69 0.89
CA LEU A 48 4.92 6.60 1.95
C LEU A 48 5.99 7.69 1.86
N THR A 49 5.87 8.65 0.95
CA THR A 49 6.90 9.66 0.72
C THR A 49 7.28 10.44 1.98
N GLN A 50 6.29 10.75 2.83
CA GLN A 50 6.49 11.52 4.06
C GLN A 50 6.78 10.65 5.27
N SER A 51 6.82 9.34 5.13
CA SER A 51 7.16 8.43 6.22
C SER A 51 8.63 8.59 6.62
N ARG A 52 8.89 8.53 7.92
CA ARG A 52 10.25 8.54 8.48
C ARG A 52 10.93 7.17 8.46
N ILE A 53 10.20 6.13 8.04
CA ILE A 53 10.73 4.79 7.95
C ILE A 53 11.69 4.71 6.76
N PRO A 54 12.96 4.29 6.96
CA PRO A 54 13.98 4.35 5.92
C PRO A 54 13.76 3.36 4.76
N GLN A 55 13.25 2.17 5.05
CA GLN A 55 13.02 1.14 4.04
C GLN A 55 11.54 1.10 3.68
N ARG A 56 11.20 1.57 2.48
CA ARG A 56 9.82 1.71 2.02
C ARG A 56 9.69 1.04 0.67
N PHE A 57 8.70 0.14 0.55
CA PHE A 57 8.49 -0.66 -0.66
C PHE A 57 7.05 -0.57 -1.13
N THR A 58 6.87 -0.61 -2.45
CA THR A 58 5.55 -0.80 -3.06
C THR A 58 5.44 -2.26 -3.52
N VAL A 59 4.27 -2.87 -3.30
CA VAL A 59 3.99 -4.24 -3.69
C VAL A 59 2.74 -4.25 -4.57
N ASP A 60 2.85 -4.85 -5.75
CA ASP A 60 1.72 -5.06 -6.64
C ASP A 60 2.09 -6.16 -7.64
N TYR A 61 1.11 -6.54 -8.47
CA TYR A 61 1.30 -7.58 -9.49
C TYR A 61 2.28 -7.17 -10.59
N ASP A 62 2.35 -5.89 -10.90
CA ASP A 62 3.08 -5.37 -12.06
C ASP A 62 3.91 -4.14 -11.72
N PRO A 63 4.95 -3.82 -12.54
CA PRO A 63 5.62 -2.54 -12.43
C PRO A 63 4.64 -1.37 -12.54
N PRO A 64 4.87 -0.21 -11.92
CA PRO A 64 6.13 0.23 -11.32
C PRO A 64 6.36 -0.19 -9.86
N ALA A 65 5.67 -1.19 -9.36
CA ALA A 65 5.90 -1.68 -8.01
C ALA A 65 7.35 -2.16 -7.86
N GLU A 66 7.96 -1.87 -6.72
CA GLU A 66 9.33 -2.29 -6.43
C GLU A 66 9.41 -3.80 -6.15
N VAL A 67 8.36 -4.35 -5.54
CA VAL A 67 8.24 -5.79 -5.29
C VAL A 67 7.06 -6.31 -6.11
N ILE A 68 7.35 -7.16 -7.09
CA ILE A 68 6.32 -7.77 -7.92
C ILE A 68 5.89 -9.06 -7.24
N ALA A 69 4.69 -9.03 -6.66
CA ALA A 69 4.16 -10.17 -5.92
C ALA A 69 2.65 -10.06 -5.80
N ASP A 70 1.99 -11.18 -5.50
CA ASP A 70 0.58 -11.20 -5.18
C ASP A 70 0.39 -10.69 -3.74
N PRO A 71 -0.34 -9.59 -3.52
CA PRO A 71 -0.56 -9.08 -2.15
C PRO A 71 -1.31 -10.03 -1.23
N HIS A 72 -1.95 -11.09 -1.76
CA HIS A 72 -2.59 -12.13 -0.97
C HIS A 72 -1.58 -13.11 -0.38
N TRP A 73 -0.31 -13.07 -0.83
CA TRP A 73 0.77 -13.96 -0.42
C TRP A 73 2.07 -13.16 -0.37
N LEU A 74 2.23 -12.39 0.72
CA LEU A 74 3.35 -11.45 0.82
C LEU A 74 4.68 -12.20 1.03
N PRO A 75 5.74 -11.82 0.27
CA PRO A 75 7.04 -12.49 0.35
C PRO A 75 7.91 -11.96 1.50
N PHE A 76 7.31 -11.78 2.67
CA PHE A 76 7.99 -11.25 3.85
C PHE A 76 7.76 -12.15 5.05
N PRO A 77 8.73 -12.24 5.99
CA PRO A 77 8.55 -13.01 7.21
C PRO A 77 7.46 -12.43 8.12
N GLU A 78 6.99 -13.23 9.06
CA GLU A 78 6.10 -12.75 10.11
C GLU A 78 6.76 -11.65 10.92
N ASN A 79 5.96 -10.66 11.36
CA ASN A 79 6.41 -9.61 12.27
C ASN A 79 7.63 -8.85 11.76
N SER A 80 7.72 -8.61 10.45
CA SER A 80 8.87 -7.94 9.83
C SER A 80 8.59 -6.49 9.42
N ILE A 81 7.33 -6.09 9.33
CA ILE A 81 6.92 -4.80 8.78
C ILE A 81 6.31 -3.94 9.87
N ASP A 82 6.69 -2.67 9.92
CA ASP A 82 6.24 -1.73 10.95
C ASP A 82 5.01 -0.92 10.53
N LEU A 83 4.85 -0.69 9.23
CA LEU A 83 3.74 0.09 8.68
C LEU A 83 3.29 -0.51 7.36
N ILE A 84 1.99 -0.70 7.20
CA ILE A 84 1.39 -1.10 5.92
C ILE A 84 0.31 -0.10 5.57
N VAL A 85 0.37 0.45 4.35
CA VAL A 85 -0.72 1.25 3.78
C VAL A 85 -1.29 0.49 2.59
N MET A 86 -2.61 0.47 2.48
CA MET A 86 -3.33 -0.30 1.47
C MET A 86 -4.34 0.59 0.75
N PRO A 87 -3.88 1.60 -0.02
CA PRO A 87 -4.78 2.58 -0.62
C PRO A 87 -5.71 1.90 -1.62
N HIS A 88 -6.99 1.77 -1.25
CA HIS A 88 -8.05 1.15 -2.04
C HIS A 88 -7.82 -0.32 -2.42
N ALA A 89 -6.78 -0.97 -1.88
CA ALA A 89 -6.44 -2.34 -2.27
C ALA A 89 -7.57 -3.33 -1.96
N LEU A 90 -8.26 -3.14 -0.83
CA LEU A 90 -9.32 -4.06 -0.41
C LEU A 90 -10.62 -3.92 -1.22
N GLU A 91 -10.81 -2.78 -1.89
CA GLU A 91 -12.02 -2.52 -2.68
C GLU A 91 -12.01 -3.27 -4.02
N PHE A 92 -10.84 -3.65 -4.50
CA PHE A 92 -10.64 -4.21 -5.83
C PHE A 92 -10.10 -5.63 -5.82
N THR A 93 -10.12 -6.30 -4.67
CA THR A 93 -9.72 -7.69 -4.56
C THR A 93 -10.95 -8.60 -4.39
N ASP A 94 -10.86 -9.81 -4.96
CA ASP A 94 -11.90 -10.83 -4.78
C ASP A 94 -11.83 -11.49 -3.41
N ASP A 95 -10.69 -11.38 -2.72
CA ASP A 95 -10.47 -11.99 -1.42
C ASP A 95 -9.81 -11.01 -0.44
N PRO A 96 -10.58 -10.01 0.07
CA PRO A 96 -10.04 -9.06 1.01
C PRO A 96 -9.60 -9.68 2.34
N HIS A 97 -10.23 -10.77 2.75
CA HIS A 97 -9.87 -11.46 3.99
C HIS A 97 -8.46 -12.04 3.92
N GLN A 98 -8.10 -12.65 2.80
CA GLN A 98 -6.76 -13.20 2.62
C GLN A 98 -5.71 -12.08 2.58
N MET A 99 -6.02 -10.97 1.93
CA MET A 99 -5.12 -9.82 1.88
C MET A 99 -4.86 -9.26 3.28
N LEU A 100 -5.92 -9.10 4.08
CA LEU A 100 -5.79 -8.65 5.47
C LEU A 100 -5.04 -9.66 6.33
N ARG A 101 -5.28 -10.94 6.13
CA ARG A 101 -4.59 -12.00 6.88
C ARG A 101 -3.08 -11.92 6.67
N GLU A 102 -2.64 -11.71 5.42
CA GLU A 102 -1.22 -11.56 5.13
C GLU A 102 -0.65 -10.27 5.73
N ALA A 103 -1.39 -9.17 5.68
CA ALA A 103 -0.97 -7.94 6.32
C ALA A 103 -0.77 -8.14 7.83
N TYR A 104 -1.70 -8.81 8.50
CA TYR A 104 -1.56 -9.13 9.92
C TYR A 104 -0.38 -10.05 10.21
N ARG A 105 -0.13 -11.01 9.32
CA ARG A 105 0.98 -11.95 9.49
C ARG A 105 2.33 -11.22 9.49
N VAL A 106 2.52 -10.30 8.56
CA VAL A 106 3.82 -9.64 8.36
C VAL A 106 4.02 -8.42 9.26
N ILE A 107 2.93 -7.80 9.74
CA ILE A 107 3.06 -6.62 10.57
C ILE A 107 3.52 -6.98 11.99
N ARG A 108 4.35 -6.13 12.59
CA ARG A 108 4.76 -6.30 13.97
C ARG A 108 3.59 -6.02 14.91
N PRO A 109 3.52 -6.67 16.10
CA PRO A 109 2.39 -6.49 17.01
C PRO A 109 2.11 -5.04 17.39
N GLU A 110 3.11 -4.17 17.33
CA GLU A 110 2.99 -2.75 17.66
C GLU A 110 2.90 -1.86 16.43
N GLY A 111 2.87 -2.48 15.29
CA GLY A 111 2.80 -1.77 14.01
C GLY A 111 1.41 -1.33 13.61
#